data_117f7e116e2992f349e24a84894da353
#
_entry.id   117f7e116e2992f349e24a84894da353
#
_cell.length_a   1.000
_cell.length_b   1.000
_cell.length_c   1.000
_cell.angle_alpha   90.00
_cell.angle_beta   90.00
_cell.angle_gamma   90.00
#
_symmetry.space_group_name_H-M   'P 1'
#
loop_
_entity.id
_entity.type
_entity.pdbx_description
1 polymer ?
#
loop_
_entity_poly.entity_id
_entity_poly.type
_entity_poly.pdbx_seq_one_letter_code
_entity_poly.pdbx_strand_id
1 'polypeptide(L)'
;MKVMLIAHTPEPERVVAAAAKLCYSNAHLDDLLEGLTPEKSREFLSKLASLGHESPTEHASFTFAIEGVSRALLAQITRHRIASYSVQSQRYVRLDQFEYITPPEVARDEQAREAFDAAMAEEAENYRRIAELLKDGHIRRLMQEGADEKTAARKAEKMAIEDARFVLPNACSTKMIVTMNARSLNNFFRHRCCNRAQWEIRAVAKEMLRQVSEVAPTLFVNAGPSCV
;
A
#
# COMPACT_ATOMS: atom_id res chain seq x y z
N MET A 1 -10.32 -4.55 -7.00
CA MET A 1 -9.04 -4.63 -6.28
C MET A 1 -8.04 -5.41 -7.11
N LYS A 2 -6.86 -4.86 -7.34
CA LYS A 2 -5.73 -5.47 -8.05
C LYS A 2 -4.47 -5.31 -7.20
N VAL A 3 -3.71 -6.40 -7.02
CA VAL A 3 -2.45 -6.43 -6.26
C VAL A 3 -1.42 -7.12 -7.14
N MET A 4 -0.28 -6.49 -7.36
CA MET A 4 0.78 -7.01 -8.22
C MET A 4 2.14 -6.81 -7.56
N LEU A 5 2.92 -7.88 -7.43
CA LEU A 5 4.35 -7.80 -7.11
C LEU A 5 5.08 -7.31 -8.39
N ILE A 6 5.58 -6.07 -8.38
CA ILE A 6 6.21 -5.45 -9.55
C ILE A 6 7.73 -5.49 -9.52
N ALA A 7 8.33 -5.66 -8.34
CA ALA A 7 9.77 -5.81 -8.18
C ALA A 7 10.10 -6.50 -6.85
N HIS A 8 11.22 -7.19 -6.80
CA HIS A 8 11.81 -7.72 -5.58
C HIS A 8 13.34 -7.79 -5.70
N THR A 9 14.02 -7.93 -4.58
CA THR A 9 15.46 -8.23 -4.54
C THR A 9 15.74 -9.49 -5.38
N PRO A 10 16.68 -9.46 -6.34
CA PRO A 10 17.10 -10.67 -7.05
C PRO A 10 17.57 -11.75 -6.09
N GLU A 11 17.20 -13.01 -6.33
CA GLU A 11 17.57 -14.17 -5.47
C GLU A 11 17.38 -13.88 -3.96
N PRO A 12 16.18 -13.47 -3.50
CA PRO A 12 16.00 -12.91 -2.16
C PRO A 12 16.39 -13.89 -1.04
N GLU A 13 16.17 -15.18 -1.23
CA GLU A 13 16.57 -16.22 -0.29
C GLU A 13 18.09 -16.33 -0.17
N ARG A 14 18.82 -16.24 -1.29
CA ARG A 14 20.28 -16.27 -1.31
C ARG A 14 20.88 -15.05 -0.62
N VAL A 15 20.33 -13.86 -0.88
CA VAL A 15 20.77 -12.60 -0.25
C VAL A 15 20.62 -12.69 1.28
N VAL A 16 19.46 -13.14 1.76
CA VAL A 16 19.19 -13.28 3.20
C VAL A 16 20.09 -14.34 3.83
N ALA A 17 20.31 -15.47 3.15
CA ALA A 17 21.21 -16.53 3.62
C ALA A 17 22.67 -16.03 3.71
N ALA A 18 23.12 -15.25 2.72
CA ALA A 18 24.45 -14.64 2.72
C ALA A 18 24.63 -13.68 3.89
N ALA A 19 23.67 -12.77 4.09
CA ALA A 19 23.70 -11.81 5.18
C ALA A 19 23.74 -12.51 6.56
N ALA A 20 22.94 -13.53 6.75
CA ALA A 20 22.95 -14.30 7.99
C ALA A 20 24.23 -15.09 8.21
N LYS A 21 24.75 -15.74 7.17
CA LYS A 21 25.95 -16.58 7.26
C LYS A 21 27.20 -15.76 7.51
N LEU A 22 27.25 -14.53 6.97
CA LEU A 22 28.38 -13.61 7.16
C LEU A 22 28.66 -13.35 8.66
N CYS A 23 27.63 -13.27 9.49
CA CYS A 23 27.79 -13.03 10.94
C CYS A 23 28.53 -14.14 11.68
N TYR A 24 28.64 -15.33 11.12
CA TYR A 24 29.20 -16.51 11.77
C TYR A 24 30.31 -17.20 10.94
N SER A 25 30.80 -16.56 9.88
CA SER A 25 31.78 -17.14 8.97
C SER A 25 33.06 -16.32 8.94
N ASN A 26 34.20 -17.00 8.99
CA ASN A 26 35.53 -16.43 8.74
C ASN A 26 35.96 -16.56 7.25
N ALA A 27 35.09 -17.09 6.38
CA ALA A 27 35.39 -17.23 4.96
C ALA A 27 35.43 -15.86 4.26
N HIS A 28 36.19 -15.75 3.19
CA HIS A 28 36.11 -14.59 2.32
C HIS A 28 34.72 -14.48 1.67
N LEU A 29 34.33 -13.26 1.31
CA LEU A 29 32.98 -12.98 0.77
C LEU A 29 32.72 -13.79 -0.51
N ASP A 30 33.69 -13.90 -1.39
CA ASP A 30 33.55 -14.66 -2.64
C ASP A 30 33.26 -16.13 -2.38
N ASP A 31 34.04 -16.78 -1.49
CA ASP A 31 33.85 -18.17 -1.11
C ASP A 31 32.49 -18.40 -0.43
N LEU A 32 32.05 -17.43 0.39
CA LEU A 32 30.75 -17.47 1.05
C LEU A 32 29.60 -17.43 0.06
N LEU A 33 29.69 -16.52 -0.93
CA LEU A 33 28.67 -16.34 -1.95
C LEU A 33 28.63 -17.50 -2.94
N GLU A 34 29.80 -18.01 -3.39
CA GLU A 34 29.88 -19.17 -4.27
C GLU A 34 29.38 -20.46 -3.58
N GLY A 35 29.59 -20.57 -2.29
CA GLY A 35 29.14 -21.72 -1.50
C GLY A 35 27.62 -21.77 -1.24
N LEU A 36 26.87 -20.73 -1.60
CA LEU A 36 25.40 -20.65 -1.39
C LEU A 36 24.63 -21.06 -2.66
N THR A 37 24.41 -22.37 -2.81
CA THR A 37 23.44 -22.87 -3.81
C THR A 37 22.01 -22.59 -3.32
N PRO A 38 21.00 -22.62 -4.21
CA PRO A 38 19.59 -22.47 -3.82
C PRO A 38 19.17 -23.44 -2.72
N GLU A 39 19.60 -24.71 -2.77
CA GLU A 39 19.27 -25.75 -1.79
C GLU A 39 19.87 -25.44 -0.42
N LYS A 40 21.18 -25.08 -0.38
CA LYS A 40 21.87 -24.72 0.86
C LYS A 40 21.31 -23.45 1.47
N SER A 41 20.90 -22.49 0.64
CA SER A 41 20.24 -21.27 1.10
C SER A 41 18.92 -21.59 1.79
N ARG A 42 18.06 -22.41 1.20
CA ARG A 42 16.78 -22.83 1.78
C ARG A 42 16.96 -23.63 3.08
N GLU A 43 17.87 -24.59 3.10
CA GLU A 43 18.16 -25.34 4.32
C GLU A 43 18.60 -24.44 5.47
N PHE A 44 19.51 -23.52 5.19
CA PHE A 44 20.00 -22.57 6.18
C PHE A 44 18.91 -21.60 6.67
N LEU A 45 18.09 -21.07 5.76
CA LEU A 45 16.97 -20.19 6.11
C LEU A 45 15.90 -20.90 6.93
N SER A 46 15.60 -22.17 6.63
CA SER A 46 14.66 -22.97 7.42
C SER A 46 15.15 -23.14 8.86
N LYS A 47 16.46 -23.34 9.06
CA LYS A 47 17.08 -23.38 10.38
C LYS A 47 17.00 -22.01 11.09
N LEU A 48 17.26 -20.91 10.39
CA LEU A 48 17.14 -19.56 10.96
C LEU A 48 15.70 -19.24 11.38
N ALA A 49 14.73 -19.62 10.56
CA ALA A 49 13.31 -19.44 10.86
C ALA A 49 12.90 -20.21 12.13
N SER A 50 13.41 -21.45 12.34
CA SER A 50 13.14 -22.23 13.55
C SER A 50 13.76 -21.63 14.82
N LEU A 51 14.85 -20.86 14.68
CA LEU A 51 15.53 -20.16 15.77
C LEU A 51 14.96 -18.76 16.05
N GLY A 52 14.04 -18.27 15.24
CA GLY A 52 13.46 -16.93 15.37
C GLY A 52 14.43 -15.78 15.00
N HIS A 53 15.44 -16.07 14.18
CA HIS A 53 16.40 -15.07 13.71
C HIS A 53 15.86 -14.30 12.51
N GLU A 54 15.18 -13.19 12.78
CA GLU A 54 14.46 -12.41 11.75
C GLU A 54 15.30 -11.27 11.13
N SER A 55 16.37 -10.77 11.82
CA SER A 55 17.11 -9.59 11.33
C SER A 55 17.69 -9.74 9.91
N PRO A 56 18.22 -10.90 9.47
CA PRO A 56 18.73 -11.03 8.12
C PRO A 56 17.66 -10.86 7.02
N THR A 57 16.38 -11.09 7.35
CA THR A 57 15.27 -10.96 6.39
C THR A 57 15.00 -9.50 5.98
N GLU A 58 15.62 -8.53 6.66
CA GLU A 58 15.54 -7.12 6.28
C GLU A 58 16.28 -6.79 4.98
N HIS A 59 17.22 -7.65 4.54
CA HIS A 59 17.98 -7.44 3.31
C HIS A 59 17.22 -7.76 2.02
N ALA A 60 16.07 -8.43 2.08
CA ALA A 60 15.22 -8.71 0.93
C ALA A 60 14.00 -7.78 0.93
N SER A 61 13.82 -7.02 -0.15
CA SER A 61 12.70 -6.08 -0.32
C SER A 61 11.78 -6.50 -1.46
N PHE A 62 10.49 -6.15 -1.33
CA PHE A 62 9.42 -6.46 -2.28
C PHE A 62 8.58 -5.22 -2.52
N THR A 63 8.30 -4.92 -3.77
CA THR A 63 7.53 -3.75 -4.19
C THR A 63 6.24 -4.17 -4.87
N PHE A 64 5.12 -3.68 -4.38
CA PHE A 64 3.79 -3.96 -4.90
C PHE A 64 3.14 -2.73 -5.49
N ALA A 65 2.41 -2.91 -6.59
CA ALA A 65 1.40 -1.97 -7.08
C ALA A 65 0.02 -2.48 -6.64
N ILE A 66 -0.76 -1.60 -6.00
CA ILE A 66 -2.09 -1.89 -5.45
C ILE A 66 -3.07 -0.87 -6.01
N GLU A 67 -4.21 -1.30 -6.55
CA GLU A 67 -5.22 -0.46 -7.18
C GLU A 67 -6.64 -0.95 -6.86
N GLY A 68 -7.60 -0.03 -6.86
CA GLY A 68 -9.00 -0.35 -6.57
C GLY A 68 -9.20 -0.73 -5.11
N VAL A 69 -8.62 0.08 -4.21
CA VAL A 69 -8.74 -0.03 -2.76
C VAL A 69 -9.18 1.29 -2.15
N SER A 70 -9.83 1.24 -0.99
CA SER A 70 -10.40 2.42 -0.34
C SER A 70 -9.36 3.28 0.38
N ARG A 71 -9.70 4.55 0.63
CA ARG A 71 -8.97 5.42 1.56
C ARG A 71 -8.99 4.87 2.99
N ALA A 72 -10.04 4.13 3.37
CA ALA A 72 -10.11 3.43 4.65
C ALA A 72 -9.01 2.37 4.79
N LEU A 73 -8.72 1.61 3.72
CA LEU A 73 -7.58 0.69 3.68
C LEU A 73 -6.26 1.46 3.78
N LEU A 74 -6.11 2.56 3.04
CA LEU A 74 -4.89 3.37 3.08
C LEU A 74 -4.56 3.83 4.50
N ALA A 75 -5.56 4.30 5.27
CA ALA A 75 -5.38 4.71 6.66
C ALA A 75 -4.89 3.57 7.57
N GLN A 76 -5.14 2.32 7.20
CA GLN A 76 -4.70 1.14 7.95
C GLN A 76 -3.32 0.64 7.51
N ILE A 77 -3.04 0.59 6.20
CA ILE A 77 -1.77 0.05 5.68
C ILE A 77 -0.60 0.96 6.03
N THR A 78 -0.79 2.28 5.99
CA THR A 78 0.25 3.28 6.34
C THR A 78 0.63 3.29 7.82
N ARG A 79 -0.08 2.57 8.68
CA ARG A 79 0.34 2.35 10.08
C ARG A 79 1.54 1.39 10.20
N HIS A 80 1.83 0.61 9.16
CA HIS A 80 3.05 -0.18 9.07
C HIS A 80 4.19 0.72 8.59
N ARG A 81 4.95 1.30 9.55
CA ARG A 81 5.88 2.42 9.31
C ARG A 81 7.22 2.03 8.68
N ILE A 82 7.64 0.77 8.78
CA ILE A 82 8.86 0.27 8.11
C ILE A 82 8.48 -0.15 6.70
N ALA A 83 8.13 0.84 5.88
CA ALA A 83 7.70 0.71 4.50
C ALA A 83 7.82 2.04 3.77
N SER A 84 7.94 2.01 2.45
CA SER A 84 7.85 3.17 1.57
C SER A 84 6.52 3.16 0.84
N TYR A 85 5.83 4.30 0.82
CA TYR A 85 4.53 4.46 0.18
C TYR A 85 4.53 5.61 -0.83
N SER A 86 4.07 5.34 -2.04
CA SER A 86 3.68 6.35 -3.03
C SER A 86 2.21 6.17 -3.34
N VAL A 87 1.39 7.16 -3.03
CA VAL A 87 -0.07 7.10 -3.11
C VAL A 87 -0.60 8.16 -4.05
N GLN A 88 -1.64 7.85 -4.83
CA GLN A 88 -2.31 8.84 -5.66
C GLN A 88 -2.80 10.03 -4.82
N SER A 89 -2.33 11.22 -5.19
CA SER A 89 -2.63 12.44 -4.45
C SER A 89 -3.99 13.00 -4.82
N GLN A 90 -4.83 13.26 -3.83
CA GLN A 90 -6.07 14.02 -3.98
C GLN A 90 -5.85 15.54 -4.07
N ARG A 91 -4.61 16.02 -3.94
CA ARG A 91 -4.25 17.43 -4.11
C ARG A 91 -3.95 17.82 -5.56
N TYR A 92 -3.63 16.83 -6.40
CA TYR A 92 -3.21 17.03 -7.78
C TYR A 92 -4.13 16.39 -8.80
N VAL A 93 -4.99 15.48 -8.36
CA VAL A 93 -5.97 14.79 -9.22
C VAL A 93 -7.34 15.23 -8.80
N ARG A 94 -8.07 15.88 -9.73
CA ARG A 94 -9.46 16.29 -9.55
C ARG A 94 -10.35 15.04 -9.58
N LEU A 95 -11.33 14.98 -8.69
CA LEU A 95 -12.17 13.80 -8.45
C LEU A 95 -13.66 14.14 -8.57
N ASP A 96 -14.06 14.81 -9.66
CA ASP A 96 -15.47 15.21 -9.90
C ASP A 96 -16.43 14.01 -9.96
N GLN A 97 -15.93 12.88 -10.42
CA GLN A 97 -16.58 11.57 -10.36
C GLN A 97 -15.55 10.56 -9.86
N PHE A 98 -15.53 10.32 -8.56
CA PHE A 98 -14.62 9.35 -8.00
C PHE A 98 -15.22 7.94 -8.04
N GLU A 99 -14.38 6.96 -8.33
CA GLU A 99 -14.71 5.57 -8.06
C GLU A 99 -14.69 5.33 -6.54
N TYR A 100 -15.53 4.43 -6.07
CA TYR A 100 -15.60 4.07 -4.65
C TYR A 100 -15.69 2.56 -4.45
N ILE A 101 -15.30 2.13 -3.28
CA ILE A 101 -15.29 0.71 -2.87
C ILE A 101 -16.53 0.47 -2.00
N THR A 102 -17.44 -0.36 -2.49
CA THR A 102 -18.62 -0.78 -1.73
C THR A 102 -18.25 -1.94 -0.81
N PRO A 103 -18.43 -1.81 0.52
CA PRO A 103 -18.19 -2.91 1.44
C PRO A 103 -19.07 -4.12 1.13
N PRO A 104 -18.58 -5.37 1.30
CA PRO A 104 -19.35 -6.58 0.97
C PRO A 104 -20.70 -6.68 1.68
N GLU A 105 -20.81 -6.27 2.93
CA GLU A 105 -22.07 -6.31 3.68
C GLU A 105 -23.07 -5.26 3.16
N VAL A 106 -22.60 -4.08 2.75
CA VAL A 106 -23.43 -3.08 2.07
C VAL A 106 -23.92 -3.62 0.72
N ALA A 107 -23.04 -4.29 -0.04
CA ALA A 107 -23.41 -4.84 -1.35
C ALA A 107 -24.44 -5.99 -1.27
N ARG A 108 -24.57 -6.67 -0.13
CA ARG A 108 -25.52 -7.77 0.09
C ARG A 108 -26.92 -7.31 0.48
N ASP A 109 -27.04 -6.12 1.07
CA ASP A 109 -28.30 -5.55 1.51
C ASP A 109 -28.72 -4.45 0.53
N GLU A 110 -29.86 -4.64 -0.14
CA GLU A 110 -30.34 -3.73 -1.19
C GLU A 110 -30.60 -2.32 -0.65
N GLN A 111 -31.24 -2.20 0.53
CA GLN A 111 -31.53 -0.90 1.12
C GLN A 111 -30.25 -0.18 1.58
N ALA A 112 -29.31 -0.90 2.17
CA ALA A 112 -28.01 -0.35 2.55
C ALA A 112 -27.22 0.09 1.32
N ARG A 113 -27.28 -0.65 0.21
CA ARG A 113 -26.61 -0.32 -1.04
C ARG A 113 -27.19 0.94 -1.66
N GLU A 114 -28.52 1.04 -1.76
CA GLU A 114 -29.18 2.24 -2.28
C GLU A 114 -28.82 3.49 -1.47
N ALA A 115 -28.87 3.39 -0.13
CA ALA A 115 -28.49 4.50 0.74
C ALA A 115 -27.00 4.87 0.60
N PHE A 116 -26.13 3.88 0.43
CA PHE A 116 -24.70 4.09 0.23
C PHE A 116 -24.40 4.76 -1.11
N ASP A 117 -25.02 4.28 -2.21
CA ASP A 117 -24.82 4.84 -3.54
C ASP A 117 -25.35 6.28 -3.62
N ALA A 118 -26.50 6.56 -2.97
CA ALA A 118 -27.03 7.92 -2.85
C ALA A 118 -26.06 8.86 -2.11
N ALA A 119 -25.49 8.42 -0.99
CA ALA A 119 -24.51 9.19 -0.24
C ALA A 119 -23.25 9.46 -1.06
N MET A 120 -22.74 8.48 -1.85
CA MET A 120 -21.58 8.68 -2.72
C MET A 120 -21.86 9.70 -3.84
N ALA A 121 -23.06 9.68 -4.41
CA ALA A 121 -23.49 10.66 -5.42
C ALA A 121 -23.58 12.08 -4.83
N GLU A 122 -24.14 12.23 -3.62
CA GLU A 122 -24.21 13.49 -2.91
C GLU A 122 -22.82 14.07 -2.60
N GLU A 123 -21.91 13.24 -2.13
CA GLU A 123 -20.54 13.69 -1.83
C GLU A 123 -19.75 14.10 -3.09
N ALA A 124 -19.99 13.45 -4.21
CA ALA A 124 -19.40 13.87 -5.50
C ALA A 124 -19.92 15.26 -5.92
N GLU A 125 -21.21 15.54 -5.72
CA GLU A 125 -21.81 16.86 -6.00
C GLU A 125 -21.28 17.92 -5.04
N ASN A 126 -21.21 17.62 -3.75
CA ASN A 126 -20.66 18.50 -2.72
C ASN A 126 -19.20 18.86 -3.02
N TYR A 127 -18.39 17.87 -3.40
CA TYR A 127 -17.00 18.11 -3.80
C TYR A 127 -16.88 19.07 -4.98
N ARG A 128 -17.66 18.83 -6.06
CA ARG A 128 -17.67 19.71 -7.24
C ARG A 128 -18.05 21.14 -6.86
N ARG A 129 -19.17 21.28 -6.14
CA ARG A 129 -19.69 22.59 -5.73
C ARG A 129 -18.69 23.38 -4.89
N ILE A 130 -18.06 22.73 -3.91
CA ILE A 130 -17.05 23.39 -3.06
C ILE A 130 -15.82 23.77 -3.89
N ALA A 131 -15.33 22.86 -4.74
CA ALA A 131 -14.18 23.12 -5.60
C ALA A 131 -14.39 24.34 -6.51
N GLU A 132 -15.55 24.45 -7.16
CA GLU A 132 -15.84 25.60 -8.04
C GLU A 132 -15.96 26.91 -7.24
N LEU A 133 -16.69 26.93 -6.12
CA LEU A 133 -16.81 28.11 -5.27
C LEU A 133 -15.45 28.62 -4.77
N LEU A 134 -14.58 27.71 -4.32
CA LEU A 134 -13.23 28.05 -3.88
C LEU A 134 -12.36 28.53 -5.03
N LYS A 135 -12.44 27.88 -6.19
CA LYS A 135 -11.69 28.26 -7.38
C LYS A 135 -12.01 29.68 -7.81
N ASP A 136 -13.31 30.05 -7.92
CA ASP A 136 -13.73 31.39 -8.28
C ASP A 136 -13.25 32.44 -7.29
N GLY A 137 -13.30 32.13 -6.00
CA GLY A 137 -12.77 33.01 -4.95
C GLY A 137 -11.26 33.21 -5.06
N HIS A 138 -10.53 32.15 -5.31
CA HIS A 138 -9.08 32.20 -5.47
C HIS A 138 -8.66 32.93 -6.75
N ILE A 139 -9.36 32.77 -7.87
CA ILE A 139 -9.09 33.52 -9.11
C ILE A 139 -9.19 35.03 -8.84
N ARG A 140 -10.32 35.48 -8.26
CA ARG A 140 -10.52 36.89 -7.95
C ARG A 140 -9.40 37.43 -7.07
N ARG A 141 -9.00 36.72 -6.01
CA ARG A 141 -7.93 37.14 -5.11
C ARG A 141 -6.58 37.23 -5.83
N LEU A 142 -6.22 36.21 -6.57
CA LEU A 142 -4.92 36.15 -7.27
C LEU A 142 -4.80 37.22 -8.35
N MET A 143 -5.90 37.54 -9.05
CA MET A 143 -5.91 38.65 -10.02
C MET A 143 -5.76 40.00 -9.33
N GLN A 144 -6.40 40.23 -8.17
CA GLN A 144 -6.19 41.43 -7.35
C GLN A 144 -4.75 41.58 -6.85
N GLU A 145 -4.06 40.46 -6.62
CA GLU A 145 -2.63 40.38 -6.27
C GLU A 145 -1.70 40.56 -7.49
N GLY A 146 -2.24 40.78 -8.69
CA GLY A 146 -1.49 41.08 -9.91
C GLY A 146 -1.16 39.88 -10.79
N ALA A 147 -1.72 38.68 -10.54
CA ALA A 147 -1.57 37.56 -11.43
C ALA A 147 -2.40 37.73 -12.71
N ASP A 148 -1.86 37.28 -13.86
CA ASP A 148 -2.66 37.12 -15.07
C ASP A 148 -3.71 36.01 -14.92
N GLU A 149 -4.79 36.08 -15.69
CA GLU A 149 -5.94 35.19 -15.61
C GLU A 149 -5.56 33.71 -15.74
N LYS A 150 -4.69 33.38 -16.69
CA LYS A 150 -4.25 31.98 -16.93
C LYS A 150 -3.46 31.43 -15.74
N THR A 151 -2.58 32.23 -15.18
CA THR A 151 -1.80 31.85 -13.97
C THR A 151 -2.71 31.75 -12.76
N ALA A 152 -3.65 32.73 -12.59
CA ALA A 152 -4.62 32.70 -11.51
C ALA A 152 -5.49 31.45 -11.57
N ALA A 153 -6.07 31.13 -12.72
CA ALA A 153 -6.92 29.93 -12.91
C ALA A 153 -6.19 28.63 -12.57
N ARG A 154 -4.93 28.46 -13.05
CA ARG A 154 -4.13 27.26 -12.79
C ARG A 154 -3.77 27.11 -11.31
N LYS A 155 -3.44 28.18 -10.61
CA LYS A 155 -3.13 28.16 -9.18
C LYS A 155 -4.40 27.92 -8.36
N ALA A 156 -5.48 28.61 -8.70
CA ALA A 156 -6.77 28.52 -8.03
C ALA A 156 -7.32 27.09 -8.06
N GLU A 157 -7.23 26.39 -9.19
CA GLU A 157 -7.64 24.98 -9.32
C GLU A 157 -6.97 24.09 -8.29
N LYS A 158 -5.65 24.19 -8.16
CA LYS A 158 -4.89 23.38 -7.19
C LYS A 158 -5.25 23.69 -5.75
N MET A 159 -5.44 24.98 -5.43
CA MET A 159 -5.83 25.42 -4.09
C MET A 159 -7.26 24.95 -3.76
N ALA A 160 -8.17 25.06 -4.70
CA ALA A 160 -9.57 24.66 -4.52
C ALA A 160 -9.74 23.18 -4.25
N ILE A 161 -9.09 22.31 -5.05
CA ILE A 161 -9.19 20.86 -4.86
C ILE A 161 -8.47 20.38 -3.59
N GLU A 162 -7.45 21.10 -3.13
CA GLU A 162 -6.74 20.77 -1.88
C GLU A 162 -7.67 20.86 -0.66
N ASP A 163 -8.59 21.83 -0.66
CA ASP A 163 -9.54 22.03 0.43
C ASP A 163 -10.85 21.27 0.17
N ALA A 164 -11.36 21.26 -1.05
CA ALA A 164 -12.59 20.55 -1.39
C ALA A 164 -12.52 19.03 -1.08
N ARG A 165 -11.34 18.40 -1.19
CA ARG A 165 -11.15 16.97 -0.89
C ARG A 165 -11.53 16.55 0.53
N PHE A 166 -11.74 17.48 1.46
CA PHE A 166 -12.10 17.15 2.84
C PHE A 166 -13.51 16.53 2.95
N VAL A 167 -14.36 16.71 1.93
CA VAL A 167 -15.67 16.05 1.88
C VAL A 167 -15.62 14.66 1.21
N LEU A 168 -14.49 14.27 0.61
CA LEU A 168 -14.40 12.95 -0.05
C LEU A 168 -14.50 11.82 0.97
N PRO A 169 -15.35 10.80 0.70
CA PRO A 169 -15.59 9.71 1.64
C PRO A 169 -14.40 8.75 1.76
N ASN A 170 -14.33 8.02 2.88
CA ASN A 170 -13.36 6.96 3.08
C ASN A 170 -13.48 5.81 2.06
N ALA A 171 -14.65 5.68 1.43
CA ALA A 171 -14.90 4.72 0.37
C ALA A 171 -14.19 5.08 -0.95
N CYS A 172 -13.78 6.35 -1.12
CA CYS A 172 -13.10 6.81 -2.33
C CYS A 172 -11.94 5.87 -2.71
N SER A 173 -11.94 5.40 -3.97
CA SER A 173 -10.93 4.50 -4.51
C SER A 173 -9.57 5.20 -4.60
N THR A 174 -8.52 4.44 -4.39
CA THR A 174 -7.14 4.92 -4.52
C THR A 174 -6.24 3.82 -5.06
N LYS A 175 -5.00 4.23 -5.41
CA LYS A 175 -3.94 3.33 -5.84
C LYS A 175 -2.62 3.75 -5.22
N MET A 176 -1.73 2.78 -5.03
CA MET A 176 -0.44 3.02 -4.40
C MET A 176 0.64 2.06 -4.90
N ILE A 177 1.88 2.49 -4.72
CA ILE A 177 3.04 1.60 -4.70
C ILE A 177 3.54 1.52 -3.28
N VAL A 178 3.81 0.31 -2.81
CA VAL A 178 4.36 0.05 -1.48
C VAL A 178 5.57 -0.87 -1.56
N THR A 179 6.65 -0.50 -0.87
CA THR A 179 7.84 -1.33 -0.72
C THR A 179 8.04 -1.68 0.74
N MET A 180 8.21 -2.97 1.03
CA MET A 180 8.53 -3.49 2.36
C MET A 180 9.63 -4.54 2.26
N ASN A 181 10.48 -4.64 3.28
CA ASN A 181 11.38 -5.78 3.40
C ASN A 181 10.63 -7.03 3.94
N ALA A 182 11.25 -8.21 3.84
CA ALA A 182 10.59 -9.47 4.22
C ALA A 182 10.21 -9.50 5.71
N ARG A 183 11.02 -8.91 6.61
CA ARG A 183 10.68 -8.82 8.03
C ARG A 183 9.41 -8.00 8.27
N SER A 184 9.32 -6.84 7.62
CA SER A 184 8.14 -5.97 7.68
C SER A 184 6.90 -6.65 7.09
N LEU A 185 7.06 -7.41 5.99
CA LEU A 185 5.99 -8.20 5.39
C LEU A 185 5.51 -9.31 6.32
N ASN A 186 6.40 -10.05 6.96
CA ASN A 186 6.02 -11.07 7.95
C ASN A 186 5.20 -10.47 9.10
N ASN A 187 5.61 -9.30 9.62
CA ASN A 187 4.83 -8.58 10.63
C ASN A 187 3.47 -8.09 10.08
N PHE A 188 3.45 -7.60 8.85
CA PHE A 188 2.21 -7.19 8.18
C PHE A 188 1.24 -8.36 8.02
N PHE A 189 1.70 -9.51 7.53
CA PHE A 189 0.88 -10.71 7.34
C PHE A 189 0.35 -11.27 8.65
N ARG A 190 1.18 -11.28 9.71
CA ARG A 190 0.76 -11.67 11.06
C ARG A 190 -0.46 -10.89 11.53
N HIS A 191 -0.51 -9.58 11.28
CA HIS A 191 -1.58 -8.72 11.75
C HIS A 191 -2.75 -8.63 10.77
N ARG A 192 -2.50 -8.72 9.46
CA ARG A 192 -3.50 -8.39 8.43
C ARG A 192 -4.09 -9.59 7.72
N CYS A 193 -3.46 -10.75 7.75
CA CYS A 193 -4.08 -12.00 7.31
C CYS A 193 -5.06 -12.58 8.35
N CYS A 194 -5.07 -12.05 9.58
CA CYS A 194 -5.92 -12.49 10.68
C CYS A 194 -7.41 -12.19 10.41
N ASN A 195 -8.30 -13.08 10.88
CA ASN A 195 -9.76 -12.92 10.74
C ASN A 195 -10.32 -11.68 11.46
N ARG A 196 -9.61 -11.12 12.44
CA ARG A 196 -9.94 -9.84 13.11
C ARG A 196 -9.60 -8.61 12.29
N ALA A 197 -8.79 -8.75 11.22
CA ALA A 197 -8.50 -7.64 10.33
C ALA A 197 -9.71 -7.31 9.48
N GLN A 198 -9.88 -6.02 9.15
CA GLN A 198 -10.92 -5.57 8.26
C GLN A 198 -10.81 -6.29 6.91
N TRP A 199 -11.94 -6.61 6.29
CA TRP A 199 -12.04 -7.49 5.12
C TRP A 199 -11.11 -7.08 3.95
N GLU A 200 -11.01 -5.78 3.67
CA GLU A 200 -10.28 -5.27 2.50
C GLU A 200 -8.77 -5.40 2.66
N ILE A 201 -8.23 -4.91 3.79
CA ILE A 201 -6.78 -5.05 4.06
C ILE A 201 -6.38 -6.52 4.25
N ARG A 202 -7.29 -7.36 4.74
CA ARG A 202 -7.08 -8.81 4.84
C ARG A 202 -6.99 -9.45 3.46
N ALA A 203 -7.84 -9.04 2.52
CA ALA A 203 -7.80 -9.54 1.14
C ALA A 203 -6.49 -9.12 0.44
N VAL A 204 -6.08 -7.86 0.58
CA VAL A 204 -4.79 -7.35 0.08
C VAL A 204 -3.63 -8.13 0.69
N ALA A 205 -3.60 -8.31 2.02
CA ALA A 205 -2.53 -9.02 2.70
C ALA A 205 -2.40 -10.48 2.26
N LYS A 206 -3.52 -11.19 2.07
CA LYS A 206 -3.53 -12.57 1.58
C LYS A 206 -2.98 -12.67 0.16
N GLU A 207 -3.34 -11.74 -0.71
CA GLU A 207 -2.85 -11.73 -2.10
C GLU A 207 -1.35 -11.37 -2.16
N MET A 208 -0.90 -10.41 -1.35
CA MET A 208 0.52 -10.10 -1.23
C MET A 208 1.32 -11.32 -0.73
N LEU A 209 0.82 -12.01 0.31
CA LEU A 209 1.46 -13.23 0.85
C LEU A 209 1.56 -14.32 -0.21
N ARG A 210 0.50 -14.56 -0.97
CA ARG A 210 0.51 -15.56 -2.07
C ARG A 210 1.64 -15.26 -3.06
N GLN A 211 1.77 -14.02 -3.52
CA GLN A 211 2.76 -13.63 -4.52
C GLN A 211 4.21 -13.73 -4.01
N VAL A 212 4.48 -13.29 -2.76
CA VAL A 212 5.85 -13.40 -2.23
C VAL A 212 6.23 -14.84 -1.89
N SER A 213 5.27 -15.69 -1.56
CA SER A 213 5.51 -17.13 -1.30
C SER A 213 5.89 -17.89 -2.57
N GLU A 214 5.48 -17.42 -3.76
CA GLU A 214 5.93 -17.96 -5.04
C GLU A 214 7.39 -17.63 -5.36
N VAL A 215 7.85 -16.45 -4.91
CA VAL A 215 9.21 -15.95 -5.19
C VAL A 215 10.22 -16.37 -4.13
N ALA A 216 9.82 -16.40 -2.86
CA ALA A 216 10.69 -16.67 -1.72
C ALA A 216 9.98 -17.54 -0.66
N PRO A 217 9.63 -18.79 -1.00
CA PRO A 217 8.80 -19.64 -0.14
C PRO A 217 9.40 -19.86 1.25
N THR A 218 10.72 -19.95 1.37
CA THR A 218 11.38 -20.20 2.66
C THR A 218 11.35 -18.99 3.59
N LEU A 219 11.39 -17.76 3.04
CA LEU A 219 11.29 -16.53 3.84
C LEU A 219 9.90 -16.32 4.43
N PHE A 220 8.88 -16.88 3.81
CA PHE A 220 7.47 -16.72 4.19
C PHE A 220 6.81 -18.02 4.66
N VAL A 221 7.59 -19.08 4.91
CA VAL A 221 7.07 -20.41 5.33
C VAL A 221 6.19 -20.33 6.59
N ASN A 222 6.52 -19.44 7.52
CA ASN A 222 5.77 -19.20 8.76
C ASN A 222 4.90 -17.95 8.71
N ALA A 223 4.78 -17.31 7.52
CA ALA A 223 3.98 -16.10 7.37
C ALA A 223 2.49 -16.42 7.35
N GLY A 224 1.71 -15.66 8.09
CA GLY A 224 0.27 -15.86 8.15
C GLY A 224 -0.36 -15.22 9.37
N PRO A 225 -1.64 -15.52 9.65
CA PRO A 225 -2.36 -14.93 10.76
C PRO A 225 -1.79 -15.38 12.11
N SER A 226 -1.76 -14.45 13.08
CA SER A 226 -1.38 -14.77 14.47
C SER A 226 -2.54 -15.35 15.29
N CYS A 227 -3.77 -15.20 14.80
CA CYS A 227 -4.97 -15.79 15.40
C CYS A 227 -5.37 -17.02 14.57
N VAL A 228 -5.26 -18.17 15.15
CA VAL A 228 -5.80 -19.44 14.65
C VAL A 228 -7.19 -19.63 15.25
#